data_a32219f6ebb1e54539f3180099a598f8
#
_entry.id   a32219f6ebb1e54539f3180099a598f8
#
_cell.length_a   1.000
_cell.length_b   1.000
_cell.length_c   1.000
_cell.angle_alpha   90.00
_cell.angle_beta   90.00
_cell.angle_gamma   90.00
#
_symmetry.space_group_name_H-M   'P 1'
#
loop_
_entity.id
_entity.type
_entity.pdbx_description
1 polymer ?
#
loop_
_entity_poly.entity_id
_entity_poly.type
_entity_poly.pdbx_seq_one_letter_code
_entity_poly.pdbx_strand_id
1 'polypeptide(L)'
;MKRHGMINSHITKILTDLGHTDTIVIADAGLPVPSNVPKIDLSLKLGVPSFEDVVMAVLEDMATEKIVIAAEMKKRNQKAYELMEKQNILVEEVSHEQLKMLTSKAKVVIRTGEATPYANCILQAGVIF
;
A
#
# COMPACT_ATOMS: atom_id res chain seq x y z
N MET A 1 6.12 23.24 11.39
CA MET A 1 6.03 21.86 10.87
C MET A 1 4.70 21.22 11.29
N LYS A 2 4.24 20.17 10.56
CA LYS A 2 3.02 19.44 10.93
C LYS A 2 3.14 18.85 12.33
N ARG A 3 2.02 18.81 13.05
CA ARG A 3 1.96 18.31 14.43
C ARG A 3 1.52 16.83 14.51
N HIS A 4 0.66 16.40 13.60
CA HIS A 4 0.04 15.09 13.64
C HIS A 4 0.08 14.40 12.28
N GLY A 5 -0.07 13.06 12.29
CA GLY A 5 -0.22 12.23 11.11
C GLY A 5 1.05 12.08 10.30
N MET A 6 0.87 11.80 9.03
CA MET A 6 1.96 11.57 8.10
C MET A 6 2.82 12.82 7.94
N ILE A 7 4.13 12.72 8.20
CA ILE A 7 5.06 13.84 8.01
C ILE A 7 5.85 13.75 6.71
N ASN A 8 5.85 12.60 6.04
CA ASN A 8 6.46 12.49 4.72
C ASN A 8 5.67 13.36 3.74
N SER A 9 6.32 14.40 3.21
CA SER A 9 5.65 15.40 2.38
C SER A 9 5.19 14.83 1.03
N HIS A 10 5.92 13.88 0.47
CA HIS A 10 5.56 13.25 -0.81
C HIS A 10 4.29 12.41 -0.66
N ILE A 11 4.22 11.60 0.40
CA ILE A 11 3.03 10.78 0.68
C ILE A 11 1.85 11.70 1.04
N THR A 12 2.06 12.68 1.91
CA THR A 12 1.00 13.61 2.33
C THR A 12 0.38 14.31 1.12
N LYS A 13 1.20 14.77 0.18
CA LYS A 13 0.69 15.41 -1.03
C LYS A 13 -0.18 14.45 -1.83
N ILE A 14 0.29 13.23 -2.06
CA ILE A 14 -0.49 12.22 -2.80
C ILE A 14 -1.81 11.94 -2.10
N LEU A 15 -1.81 11.69 -0.79
CA LEU A 15 -3.04 11.40 -0.04
C LEU A 15 -4.04 12.55 -0.11
N THR A 16 -3.54 13.78 -0.09
CA THR A 16 -4.39 14.97 -0.20
C THR A 16 -5.00 15.14 -1.59
N ASP A 17 -4.26 14.70 -2.62
CA ASP A 17 -4.70 14.78 -4.01
C ASP A 17 -5.66 13.64 -4.44
N LEU A 18 -5.80 12.57 -3.62
CA LEU A 18 -6.66 11.44 -3.97
C LEU A 18 -8.14 11.85 -4.05
N GLY A 19 -8.77 11.46 -5.13
CA GLY A 19 -10.23 11.47 -5.24
C GLY A 19 -10.81 10.10 -4.88
N HIS A 20 -12.15 10.04 -4.77
CA HIS A 20 -12.86 8.77 -4.53
C HIS A 20 -12.52 7.74 -5.60
N THR A 21 -12.22 6.54 -5.19
CA THR A 21 -11.80 5.37 -5.99
C THR A 21 -10.38 5.42 -6.56
N ASP A 22 -9.65 6.51 -6.38
CA ASP A 22 -8.21 6.50 -6.71
C ASP A 22 -7.47 5.47 -5.85
N THR A 23 -6.41 4.89 -6.39
CA THR A 23 -5.67 3.84 -5.71
C THR A 23 -4.20 4.21 -5.51
N ILE A 24 -3.63 3.69 -4.44
CA ILE A 24 -2.19 3.71 -4.19
C ILE A 24 -1.72 2.29 -3.85
N VAL A 25 -0.45 2.00 -4.10
CA VAL A 25 0.14 0.70 -3.80
C VAL A 25 1.18 0.85 -2.70
N ILE A 26 1.14 -0.04 -1.71
CA ILE A 26 2.23 -0.21 -0.75
C ILE A 26 2.89 -1.53 -1.10
N ALA A 27 4.18 -1.48 -1.40
CA ALA A 27 4.90 -2.58 -2.03
C ALA A 27 6.06 -3.09 -1.18
N ASP A 28 6.36 -4.38 -1.31
CA ASP A 28 7.61 -4.95 -0.83
C ASP A 28 8.81 -4.39 -1.64
N ALA A 29 10.02 -4.76 -1.25
CA ALA A 29 11.24 -4.24 -1.88
C ALA A 29 11.41 -4.69 -3.35
N GLY A 30 10.68 -5.71 -3.79
CA GLY A 30 10.87 -6.34 -5.08
C GLY A 30 9.74 -6.17 -6.10
N LEU A 31 8.61 -5.57 -5.72
CA LEU A 31 7.50 -5.41 -6.66
C LEU A 31 7.92 -4.51 -7.84
N PRO A 32 7.71 -4.94 -9.09
CA PRO A 32 8.01 -4.07 -10.23
C PRO A 32 7.10 -2.83 -10.23
N VAL A 33 7.69 -1.67 -10.48
CA VAL A 33 6.94 -0.42 -10.59
C VAL A 33 6.80 -0.08 -12.08
N PRO A 34 5.56 0.04 -12.60
CA PRO A 34 5.35 0.44 -13.98
C PRO A 34 5.95 1.81 -14.28
N SER A 35 6.48 1.98 -15.51
CA SER A 35 7.16 3.22 -15.89
C SER A 35 6.27 4.47 -15.87
N ASN A 36 4.94 4.27 -15.98
CA ASN A 36 3.96 5.36 -15.97
C ASN A 36 3.49 5.74 -14.55
N VAL A 37 3.94 5.03 -13.51
CA VAL A 37 3.50 5.28 -12.13
C VAL A 37 4.66 5.84 -11.31
N PRO A 38 4.48 6.96 -10.62
CA PRO A 38 5.50 7.50 -9.73
C PRO A 38 5.83 6.52 -8.60
N LYS A 39 7.08 6.47 -8.19
CA LYS A 39 7.54 5.69 -7.05
C LYS A 39 8.00 6.62 -5.93
N ILE A 40 7.49 6.39 -4.72
CA ILE A 40 8.03 6.95 -3.49
C ILE A 40 8.80 5.83 -2.79
N ASP A 41 10.12 5.94 -2.78
CA ASP A 41 10.99 4.91 -2.21
C ASP A 41 11.31 5.24 -0.76
N LEU A 42 10.73 4.47 0.16
CA LEU A 42 10.99 4.58 1.60
C LEU A 42 12.05 3.57 2.06
N SER A 43 12.48 2.66 1.18
CA SER A 43 13.40 1.60 1.59
C SER A 43 14.76 2.18 1.96
N LEU A 44 15.18 1.93 3.19
CA LEU A 44 16.53 2.25 3.65
C LEU A 44 17.45 1.04 3.46
N LYS A 45 16.96 -0.13 3.82
CA LYS A 45 17.63 -1.44 3.68
C LYS A 45 16.58 -2.53 3.83
N LEU A 46 16.93 -3.79 3.58
CA LEU A 46 15.99 -4.90 3.73
C LEU A 46 15.36 -4.91 5.11
N GLY A 47 14.05 -4.94 5.16
CA GLY A 47 13.23 -4.94 6.37
C GLY A 47 12.93 -3.57 6.95
N VAL A 48 13.48 -2.48 6.42
CA VAL A 48 13.34 -1.15 7.01
C VAL A 48 12.98 -0.10 5.94
N PRO A 49 11.84 0.59 6.08
CA PRO A 49 10.73 0.28 6.99
C PRO A 49 10.03 -1.01 6.57
N SER A 50 9.33 -1.65 7.52
CA SER A 50 8.54 -2.83 7.23
C SER A 50 7.25 -2.47 6.47
N PHE A 51 6.63 -3.47 5.85
CA PHE A 51 5.31 -3.33 5.26
C PHE A 51 4.28 -2.84 6.29
N GLU A 52 4.30 -3.45 7.49
CA GLU A 52 3.39 -3.07 8.58
C GLU A 52 3.54 -1.60 8.97
N ASP A 53 4.78 -1.11 9.15
CA ASP A 53 5.03 0.28 9.52
C ASP A 53 4.37 1.26 8.54
N VAL A 54 4.55 0.99 7.25
CA VAL A 54 4.04 1.89 6.20
C VAL A 54 2.52 1.76 6.03
N VAL A 55 1.99 0.53 6.05
CA VAL A 55 0.54 0.31 5.96
C VAL A 55 -0.18 1.03 7.10
N MET A 56 0.29 0.85 8.33
CA MET A 56 -0.38 1.45 9.49
C MET A 56 -0.33 2.98 9.44
N ALA A 57 0.82 3.55 9.08
CA ALA A 57 0.93 5.00 8.95
C ALA A 57 0.00 5.58 7.88
N VAL A 58 -0.13 4.89 6.75
CA VAL A 58 -1.00 5.34 5.65
C VAL A 58 -2.48 5.16 6.00
N LEU A 59 -2.87 4.01 6.56
CA LEU A 59 -4.27 3.76 6.94
C LEU A 59 -4.76 4.71 8.03
N GLU A 60 -3.89 5.17 8.90
CA GLU A 60 -4.23 6.16 9.91
C GLU A 60 -4.58 7.52 9.30
N ASP A 61 -4.02 7.82 8.14
CA ASP A 61 -4.11 9.15 7.50
C ASP A 61 -5.01 9.16 6.24
N MET A 62 -5.48 8.01 5.79
CA MET A 62 -6.22 7.84 4.53
C MET A 62 -7.60 7.22 4.75
N ALA A 63 -8.63 7.85 4.22
CA ALA A 63 -9.95 7.22 4.12
C ALA A 63 -9.86 6.10 3.08
N THR A 64 -9.87 4.85 3.54
CA THR A 64 -9.71 3.66 2.70
C THR A 64 -10.99 2.84 2.72
N GLU A 65 -11.56 2.57 1.55
CA GLU A 65 -12.80 1.78 1.44
C GLU A 65 -12.57 0.32 1.02
N LYS A 66 -11.42 0.01 0.41
CA LYS A 66 -11.11 -1.34 -0.05
C LYS A 66 -9.60 -1.56 -0.08
N ILE A 67 -9.20 -2.78 0.27
CA ILE A 67 -7.81 -3.25 0.16
C ILE A 67 -7.79 -4.40 -0.85
N VAL A 68 -6.89 -4.35 -1.83
CA VAL A 68 -6.67 -5.47 -2.76
C VAL A 68 -5.33 -6.11 -2.45
N ILE A 69 -5.32 -7.43 -2.31
CA ILE A 69 -4.11 -8.22 -2.03
C ILE A 69 -3.99 -9.38 -3.00
N ALA A 70 -2.78 -9.94 -3.11
CA ALA A 70 -2.60 -11.19 -3.85
C ALA A 70 -3.16 -12.36 -3.03
N ALA A 71 -3.91 -13.24 -3.67
CA ALA A 71 -4.45 -14.46 -3.04
C ALA A 71 -3.33 -15.34 -2.45
N GLU A 72 -2.14 -15.29 -3.03
CA GLU A 72 -0.96 -16.03 -2.57
C GLU A 72 -0.48 -15.59 -1.19
N MET A 73 -0.81 -14.36 -0.76
CA MET A 73 -0.40 -13.83 0.55
C MET A 73 -0.90 -14.72 1.70
N LYS A 74 -2.12 -15.21 1.61
CA LYS A 74 -2.73 -16.02 2.68
C LYS A 74 -1.90 -17.26 3.03
N LYS A 75 -1.35 -17.95 2.02
CA LYS A 75 -0.55 -19.17 2.21
C LYS A 75 0.93 -18.91 2.43
N ARG A 76 1.46 -17.83 1.87
CA ARG A 76 2.90 -17.60 1.79
C ARG A 76 3.40 -16.51 2.73
N ASN A 77 2.49 -15.71 3.29
CA ASN A 77 2.84 -14.62 4.22
C ASN A 77 1.70 -14.38 5.21
N GLN A 78 1.58 -15.27 6.18
CA GLN A 78 0.50 -15.25 7.15
C GLN A 78 0.47 -13.95 7.96
N LYS A 79 1.63 -13.42 8.31
CA LYS A 79 1.74 -12.19 9.09
C LYS A 79 1.15 -10.99 8.33
N ALA A 80 1.50 -10.84 7.05
CA ALA A 80 0.95 -9.78 6.21
C ALA A 80 -0.55 -9.97 5.98
N TYR A 81 -0.99 -11.20 5.77
CA TYR A 81 -2.40 -11.52 5.59
C TYR A 81 -3.23 -11.13 6.82
N GLU A 82 -2.77 -11.50 8.01
CA GLU A 82 -3.44 -11.14 9.27
C GLU A 82 -3.48 -9.62 9.48
N LEU A 83 -2.42 -8.93 9.11
CA LEU A 83 -2.39 -7.47 9.16
C LEU A 83 -3.51 -6.87 8.31
N MET A 84 -3.72 -7.38 7.09
CA MET A 84 -4.77 -6.89 6.19
C MET A 84 -6.17 -7.21 6.73
N GLU A 85 -6.38 -8.43 7.20
CA GLU A 85 -7.69 -8.87 7.69
C GLU A 85 -8.16 -8.09 8.93
N LYS A 86 -7.25 -7.73 9.82
CA LYS A 86 -7.62 -7.04 11.07
C LYS A 86 -7.95 -5.56 10.91
N GLN A 87 -7.79 -4.97 9.72
CA GLN A 87 -8.04 -3.55 9.51
C GLN A 87 -9.53 -3.20 9.46
N ASN A 88 -10.41 -4.18 9.40
CA ASN A 88 -11.86 -3.98 9.32
C ASN A 88 -12.27 -3.17 8.08
N ILE A 89 -11.57 -3.39 6.97
CA ILE A 89 -11.82 -2.81 5.66
C ILE A 89 -12.07 -3.98 4.69
N LEU A 90 -12.95 -3.79 3.71
CA LEU A 90 -13.20 -4.81 2.68
C LEU A 90 -11.88 -5.23 2.01
N VAL A 91 -11.57 -6.54 2.05
CA VAL A 91 -10.39 -7.10 1.41
C VAL A 91 -10.82 -7.91 0.19
N GLU A 92 -10.28 -7.56 -0.97
CA GLU A 92 -10.47 -8.28 -2.23
C GLU A 92 -9.18 -9.03 -2.58
N GLU A 93 -9.31 -10.30 -2.92
CA GLU A 93 -8.16 -11.12 -3.33
C GLU A 93 -8.15 -11.28 -4.85
N VAL A 94 -6.99 -11.06 -5.44
CA VAL A 94 -6.73 -11.31 -6.87
C VAL A 94 -5.45 -12.12 -6.99
N SER A 95 -5.15 -12.65 -8.17
CA SER A 95 -3.84 -13.29 -8.36
C SER A 95 -2.71 -12.26 -8.29
N HIS A 96 -1.51 -12.68 -7.92
CA HIS A 96 -0.35 -11.77 -7.89
C HIS A 96 -0.10 -11.13 -9.27
N GLU A 97 -0.29 -11.89 -10.35
CA GLU A 97 -0.15 -11.35 -11.71
C GLU A 97 -1.20 -10.26 -11.99
N GLN A 98 -2.43 -10.46 -11.55
CA GLN A 98 -3.47 -9.44 -11.69
C GLN A 98 -3.18 -8.22 -10.81
N LEU A 99 -2.66 -8.41 -9.60
CA LEU A 99 -2.26 -7.31 -8.73
C LEU A 99 -1.20 -6.45 -9.41
N LYS A 100 -0.19 -7.07 -10.05
CA LYS A 100 0.82 -6.33 -10.82
C LYS A 100 0.20 -5.52 -11.95
N MET A 101 -0.80 -6.06 -12.65
CA MET A 101 -1.50 -5.32 -13.69
C MET A 101 -2.27 -4.12 -13.14
N LEU A 102 -2.94 -4.29 -12.00
CA LEU A 102 -3.69 -3.21 -11.34
C LEU A 102 -2.77 -2.08 -10.85
N THR A 103 -1.53 -2.39 -10.53
CA THR A 103 -0.53 -1.41 -10.10
C THR A 103 -0.33 -0.30 -11.15
N SER A 104 -0.49 -0.60 -12.44
CA SER A 104 -0.33 0.38 -13.51
C SER A 104 -1.39 1.49 -13.49
N LYS A 105 -2.49 1.29 -12.76
CA LYS A 105 -3.58 2.27 -12.63
C LYS A 105 -3.48 3.11 -11.35
N ALA A 106 -2.52 2.81 -10.48
CA ALA A 106 -2.36 3.51 -9.21
C ALA A 106 -1.75 4.90 -9.40
N LYS A 107 -2.05 5.79 -8.49
CA LYS A 107 -1.49 7.15 -8.45
C LYS A 107 -0.02 7.15 -8.03
N VAL A 108 0.39 6.17 -7.24
CA VAL A 108 1.75 6.04 -6.72
C VAL A 108 2.01 4.62 -6.25
N VAL A 109 3.26 4.19 -6.31
CA VAL A 109 3.75 3.00 -5.60
C VAL A 109 4.68 3.47 -4.49
N ILE A 110 4.33 3.14 -3.26
CA ILE A 110 5.16 3.39 -2.08
C ILE A 110 5.95 2.11 -1.81
N ARG A 111 7.24 2.13 -2.09
CA ARG A 111 8.12 0.99 -1.88
C ARG A 111 8.62 0.99 -0.46
N THR A 112 8.42 -0.14 0.24
CA THR A 112 8.96 -0.37 1.58
C THR A 112 10.26 -1.15 1.51
N GLY A 113 10.90 -1.39 2.66
CA GLY A 113 12.03 -2.31 2.76
C GLY A 113 11.62 -3.77 2.97
N GLU A 114 10.33 -4.09 2.93
CA GLU A 114 9.84 -5.43 3.23
C GLU A 114 10.45 -6.48 2.32
N ALA A 115 10.97 -7.55 2.93
CA ALA A 115 11.64 -8.65 2.22
C ALA A 115 10.87 -9.98 2.30
N THR A 116 9.65 -9.97 2.85
CA THR A 116 8.80 -11.17 2.88
C THR A 116 7.91 -11.24 1.64
N PRO A 117 7.53 -12.46 1.18
CA PRO A 117 6.83 -12.61 -0.10
C PRO A 117 5.40 -12.04 -0.06
N TYR A 118 4.97 -11.51 -1.20
CA TYR A 118 3.61 -11.04 -1.43
C TYR A 118 3.13 -9.95 -0.46
N ALA A 119 4.03 -9.24 0.21
CA ALA A 119 3.69 -8.15 1.11
C ALA A 119 3.42 -6.88 0.32
N ASN A 120 2.33 -6.90 -0.44
CA ASN A 120 1.88 -5.82 -1.31
C ASN A 120 0.37 -5.63 -1.16
N CYS A 121 -0.08 -4.40 -1.11
CA CYS A 121 -1.51 -4.11 -1.15
C CYS A 121 -1.81 -2.88 -1.99
N ILE A 122 -3.02 -2.87 -2.55
CA ILE A 122 -3.57 -1.70 -3.23
C ILE A 122 -4.65 -1.14 -2.31
N LEU A 123 -4.53 0.12 -1.94
CA LEU A 123 -5.51 0.81 -1.12
C LEU A 123 -6.37 1.70 -2.03
N GLN A 124 -7.68 1.52 -1.99
CA GLN A 124 -8.63 2.34 -2.74
C GLN A 124 -9.20 3.41 -1.82
N ALA A 125 -9.09 4.65 -2.26
CA ALA A 125 -9.59 5.80 -1.51
C ALA A 125 -11.12 5.80 -1.41
N GLY A 126 -11.61 6.04 -0.20
CA GLY A 126 -13.00 6.32 0.07
C GLY A 126 -13.22 7.82 0.25
N VAL A 127 -14.36 8.16 0.83
CA VAL A 127 -14.71 9.54 1.19
C VAL A 127 -14.95 9.65 2.69
N ILE A 128 -14.84 10.85 3.23
CA ILE A 128 -15.04 11.12 4.66
C ILE A 128 -16.44 11.62 4.99
N PHE A 129 -17.33 11.57 4.00
CA PHE A 129 -18.73 11.99 4.15
C PHE A 129 -19.69 10.97 3.60
#